data_5084b585d6ace31995a879de59dd98bb
#
_entry.id   5084b585d6ace31995a879de59dd98bb
#
_cell.length_a   1.000
_cell.length_b   1.000
_cell.length_c   1.000
_cell.angle_alpha   90.00
_cell.angle_beta   90.00
_cell.angle_gamma   90.00
#
_symmetry.space_group_name_H-M   'P 1'
#
loop_
_entity.id
_entity.type
_entity.pdbx_description
1 polymer ?
#
loop_
_entity_poly.entity_id
_entity_poly.type
_entity_poly.pdbx_seq_one_letter_code
_entity_poly.pdbx_strand_id
1 'polypeptide(L)'
;MKKILSFLLIISLIITLCSCTSEKKPFKKIIAVSIVPQATFVEKVCGDEYEIITMIPPGASAETYEVTIAELAQLESAELYFSIGVPSEKNTILPSIKDKEKIVPLHTAAQEVYPAVTIGNEHDPHIWLSPKRVIVMVQKIADSLSIINPEKAEKYRKNADNYCDALSKLDAEITDLFKSKQNRKFMVFHPAFGYIAEDYSLTMYALEEHGKEADAKHLSEMTDLAKKEDITTVFYQAETSGRQAEAFAEEIGGKAVELNPLSPDYIENMRALTKALSEAMK
;
A
#
# COMPACT_ATOMS: atom_id res chain seq x y z
N MET A 1 -25.64 -68.18 -8.98
CA MET A 1 -25.84 -67.08 -8.06
C MET A 1 -24.52 -66.57 -7.41
N LYS A 2 -23.68 -67.43 -6.79
CA LYS A 2 -22.42 -67.04 -6.15
C LYS A 2 -21.41 -66.31 -7.09
N LYS A 3 -21.30 -66.80 -8.38
CA LYS A 3 -20.37 -66.18 -9.37
C LYS A 3 -20.83 -64.80 -9.86
N ILE A 4 -22.13 -64.53 -9.93
CA ILE A 4 -22.70 -63.23 -10.33
C ILE A 4 -22.53 -62.21 -9.19
N LEU A 5 -22.70 -62.69 -7.95
CA LEU A 5 -22.50 -61.85 -6.78
C LEU A 5 -21.02 -61.37 -6.60
N SER A 6 -20.05 -62.29 -6.90
CA SER A 6 -18.62 -61.95 -6.90
C SER A 6 -18.25 -60.97 -8.01
N PHE A 7 -18.87 -61.06 -9.19
CA PHE A 7 -18.60 -60.15 -10.30
C PHE A 7 -19.17 -58.74 -10.05
N LEU A 8 -20.34 -58.64 -9.40
CA LEU A 8 -20.92 -57.35 -8.97
C LEU A 8 -20.11 -56.71 -7.84
N LEU A 9 -19.52 -57.50 -6.94
CA LEU A 9 -18.67 -56.96 -5.86
C LEU A 9 -17.34 -56.38 -6.39
N ILE A 10 -16.75 -57.02 -7.43
CA ILE A 10 -15.52 -56.55 -8.09
C ILE A 10 -15.78 -55.25 -8.89
N ILE A 11 -16.93 -55.14 -9.58
CA ILE A 11 -17.31 -53.90 -10.28
C ILE A 11 -17.57 -52.76 -9.30
N SER A 12 -18.20 -53.02 -8.15
CA SER A 12 -18.41 -52.00 -7.10
C SER A 12 -17.08 -51.51 -6.51
N LEU A 13 -16.07 -52.37 -6.36
CA LEU A 13 -14.75 -52.00 -5.84
C LEU A 13 -13.91 -51.18 -6.82
N ILE A 14 -14.10 -51.40 -8.14
CA ILE A 14 -13.41 -50.61 -9.18
C ILE A 14 -14.00 -49.19 -9.30
N ILE A 15 -15.30 -49.00 -9.07
CA ILE A 15 -15.96 -47.70 -9.12
C ILE A 15 -15.54 -46.82 -7.93
N THR A 16 -15.22 -47.39 -6.77
CA THR A 16 -14.74 -46.63 -5.60
C THR A 16 -13.29 -46.19 -5.70
N LEU A 17 -12.48 -46.75 -6.60
CA LEU A 17 -11.09 -46.35 -6.80
C LEU A 17 -10.90 -45.16 -7.78
N CYS A 18 -11.95 -44.79 -8.52
CA CYS A 18 -11.90 -43.69 -9.49
C CYS A 18 -12.26 -42.29 -8.92
N SER A 19 -12.51 -42.15 -7.60
CA SER A 19 -13.07 -40.92 -7.03
C SER A 19 -12.08 -40.10 -6.18
N CYS A 20 -10.78 -40.23 -6.40
CA CYS A 20 -9.78 -39.34 -5.77
C CYS A 20 -8.79 -38.81 -6.81
N THR A 21 -9.28 -38.16 -7.85
CA THR A 21 -8.47 -37.13 -8.51
C THR A 21 -8.59 -35.86 -7.66
N SER A 22 -7.69 -35.69 -6.70
CA SER A 22 -7.38 -34.39 -6.17
C SER A 22 -6.93 -33.55 -7.37
N GLU A 23 -7.80 -32.70 -7.89
CA GLU A 23 -7.37 -31.64 -8.81
C GLU A 23 -6.31 -30.85 -8.08
N LYS A 24 -5.04 -31.11 -8.39
CA LYS A 24 -3.95 -30.19 -8.00
C LYS A 24 -4.33 -28.87 -8.65
N LYS A 25 -4.76 -27.88 -7.83
CA LYS A 25 -4.91 -26.51 -8.31
C LYS A 25 -3.63 -26.17 -9.08
N PRO A 26 -3.73 -25.67 -10.32
CA PRO A 26 -2.55 -25.31 -11.08
C PRO A 26 -1.71 -24.35 -10.23
N PHE A 27 -0.41 -24.54 -10.22
CA PHE A 27 0.52 -23.67 -9.50
C PHE A 27 0.38 -22.27 -10.09
N LYS A 28 -0.05 -21.30 -9.29
CA LYS A 28 -0.19 -19.92 -9.74
C LYS A 28 1.19 -19.33 -9.93
N LYS A 29 1.36 -18.57 -10.98
CA LYS A 29 2.54 -17.72 -11.19
C LYS A 29 2.55 -16.61 -10.16
N ILE A 30 3.73 -16.14 -9.77
CA ILE A 30 3.93 -15.19 -8.68
C ILE A 30 4.17 -13.79 -9.24
N ILE A 31 3.49 -12.82 -8.66
CA ILE A 31 3.81 -11.39 -8.78
C ILE A 31 4.25 -10.90 -7.41
N ALA A 32 5.36 -10.18 -7.37
CA ALA A 32 5.85 -9.57 -6.14
C ALA A 32 5.56 -8.06 -6.11
N VAL A 33 5.27 -7.55 -4.91
CA VAL A 33 5.07 -6.13 -4.63
C VAL A 33 5.83 -5.74 -3.36
N SER A 34 6.08 -4.46 -3.15
CA SER A 34 6.82 -3.99 -1.98
C SER A 34 5.95 -3.93 -0.73
N ILE A 35 4.78 -3.32 -0.82
CA ILE A 35 3.89 -3.01 0.31
C ILE A 35 2.48 -3.54 0.13
N VAL A 36 1.78 -3.71 1.23
CA VAL A 36 0.42 -4.29 1.28
C VAL A 36 -0.59 -3.57 0.36
N PRO A 37 -0.69 -2.23 0.29
CA PRO A 37 -1.62 -1.57 -0.64
C PRO A 37 -1.39 -1.92 -2.11
N GLN A 38 -0.14 -2.14 -2.53
CA GLN A 38 0.16 -2.55 -3.90
C GLN A 38 -0.39 -3.93 -4.25
N ALA A 39 -0.42 -4.87 -3.28
CA ALA A 39 -1.05 -6.18 -3.50
C ALA A 39 -2.51 -6.01 -3.92
N THR A 40 -3.24 -5.13 -3.23
CA THR A 40 -4.62 -4.79 -3.61
C THR A 40 -4.71 -4.21 -5.01
N PHE A 41 -3.80 -3.31 -5.40
CA PHE A 41 -3.81 -2.74 -6.76
C PHE A 41 -3.64 -3.83 -7.83
N VAL A 42 -2.70 -4.75 -7.62
CA VAL A 42 -2.45 -5.88 -8.52
C VAL A 42 -3.65 -6.82 -8.56
N GLU A 43 -4.22 -7.19 -7.40
CA GLU A 43 -5.41 -8.05 -7.29
C GLU A 43 -6.63 -7.46 -8.02
N LYS A 44 -6.84 -6.13 -7.90
CA LYS A 44 -7.95 -5.45 -8.59
C LYS A 44 -7.80 -5.52 -10.10
N VAL A 45 -6.58 -5.62 -10.63
CA VAL A 45 -6.32 -5.76 -12.07
C VAL A 45 -6.38 -7.20 -12.54
N CYS A 46 -5.64 -8.12 -11.90
CA CYS A 46 -5.53 -9.51 -12.38
C CYS A 46 -6.61 -10.45 -11.83
N GLY A 47 -7.29 -10.07 -10.75
CA GLY A 47 -8.16 -10.99 -10.02
C GLY A 47 -7.33 -12.07 -9.31
N ASP A 48 -7.77 -13.31 -9.42
CA ASP A 48 -7.16 -14.47 -8.75
C ASP A 48 -6.16 -15.25 -9.64
N GLU A 49 -5.67 -14.66 -10.74
CA GLU A 49 -4.82 -15.35 -11.71
C GLU A 49 -3.39 -15.59 -11.23
N TYR A 50 -2.90 -14.72 -10.36
CA TYR A 50 -1.55 -14.79 -9.79
C TYR A 50 -1.60 -15.00 -8.28
N GLU A 51 -0.53 -15.56 -7.73
CA GLU A 51 -0.21 -15.47 -6.32
C GLU A 51 0.56 -14.15 -6.12
N ILE A 52 0.12 -13.32 -5.17
CA ILE A 52 0.77 -12.04 -4.93
C ILE A 52 1.51 -12.12 -3.61
N ILE A 53 2.81 -11.88 -3.65
CA ILE A 53 3.66 -11.82 -2.46
C ILE A 53 4.04 -10.37 -2.15
N THR A 54 3.96 -10.01 -0.89
CA THR A 54 4.36 -8.69 -0.39
C THR A 54 5.68 -8.81 0.35
N MET A 55 6.69 -8.05 -0.10
CA MET A 55 8.05 -8.13 0.43
C MET A 55 8.19 -7.51 1.82
N ILE A 56 7.37 -6.50 2.12
CA ILE A 56 7.29 -5.85 3.42
C ILE A 56 5.98 -6.27 4.07
N PRO A 57 6.02 -7.16 5.08
CA PRO A 57 4.80 -7.75 5.63
C PRO A 57 3.95 -6.73 6.39
N PRO A 58 2.64 -7.02 6.61
CA PRO A 58 1.77 -6.17 7.42
C PRO A 58 2.38 -5.84 8.79
N GLY A 59 2.30 -4.57 9.18
CA GLY A 59 2.82 -4.06 10.46
C GLY A 59 4.32 -3.77 10.47
N ALA A 60 5.03 -4.01 9.38
CA ALA A 60 6.43 -3.63 9.22
C ALA A 60 6.56 -2.25 8.54
N SER A 61 7.60 -1.50 8.92
CA SER A 61 7.89 -0.20 8.33
C SER A 61 8.45 -0.34 6.91
N ALA A 62 7.87 0.36 5.95
CA ALA A 62 8.35 0.42 4.58
C ALA A 62 9.74 1.08 4.44
N GLU A 63 10.18 1.80 5.46
CA GLU A 63 11.46 2.50 5.45
C GLU A 63 12.61 1.66 6.00
N THR A 64 12.35 0.84 7.02
CA THR A 64 13.39 0.18 7.80
C THR A 64 13.36 -1.34 7.75
N TYR A 65 12.37 -1.95 7.08
CA TYR A 65 12.26 -3.41 7.01
C TYR A 65 13.42 -4.02 6.23
N GLU A 66 14.04 -5.03 6.80
CA GLU A 66 15.08 -5.83 6.17
C GLU A 66 14.51 -7.19 5.77
N VAL A 67 14.45 -7.45 4.46
CA VAL A 67 13.92 -8.71 3.92
C VAL A 67 14.81 -9.88 4.26
N THR A 68 14.21 -11.02 4.56
CA THR A 68 14.90 -12.27 4.86
C THR A 68 15.37 -12.99 3.60
N ILE A 69 16.32 -13.93 3.74
CA ILE A 69 16.79 -14.78 2.64
C ILE A 69 15.64 -15.61 2.05
N ALA A 70 14.67 -16.04 2.87
CA ALA A 70 13.53 -16.81 2.42
C ALA A 70 12.59 -15.97 1.53
N GLU A 71 12.34 -14.71 1.90
CA GLU A 71 11.55 -13.76 1.10
C GLU A 71 12.25 -13.43 -0.22
N LEU A 72 13.57 -13.24 -0.20
CA LEU A 72 14.35 -13.04 -1.42
C LEU A 72 14.30 -14.26 -2.37
N ALA A 73 14.30 -15.48 -1.82
CA ALA A 73 14.15 -16.68 -2.63
C ALA A 73 12.75 -16.78 -3.29
N GLN A 74 11.70 -16.34 -2.60
CA GLN A 74 10.36 -16.24 -3.18
C GLN A 74 10.29 -15.16 -4.28
N LEU A 75 10.92 -14.00 -4.05
CA LEU A 75 11.01 -12.92 -5.03
C LEU A 75 11.67 -13.36 -6.34
N GLU A 76 12.72 -14.21 -6.28
CA GLU A 76 13.41 -14.70 -7.48
C GLU A 76 12.47 -15.51 -8.40
N SER A 77 11.43 -16.15 -7.84
CA SER A 77 10.43 -16.91 -8.60
C SER A 77 9.31 -16.04 -9.21
N ALA A 78 9.23 -14.76 -8.85
CA ALA A 78 8.22 -13.87 -9.39
C ALA A 78 8.46 -13.56 -10.87
N GLU A 79 7.36 -13.44 -11.65
CA GLU A 79 7.40 -13.00 -13.04
C GLU A 79 7.66 -11.50 -13.17
N LEU A 80 7.05 -10.71 -12.28
CA LEU A 80 7.25 -9.25 -12.17
C LEU A 80 7.40 -8.86 -10.71
N TYR A 81 8.12 -7.77 -10.49
CA TYR A 81 8.18 -7.05 -9.23
C TYR A 81 7.77 -5.60 -9.43
N PHE A 82 6.65 -5.20 -8.82
CA PHE A 82 6.18 -3.81 -8.84
C PHE A 82 6.81 -3.04 -7.68
N SER A 83 7.78 -2.19 -7.97
CA SER A 83 8.42 -1.34 -6.96
C SER A 83 7.66 -0.02 -6.76
N ILE A 84 7.78 0.59 -5.57
CA ILE A 84 7.07 1.83 -5.20
C ILE A 84 8.01 2.96 -4.77
N GLY A 85 9.31 2.68 -4.62
CA GLY A 85 10.33 3.69 -4.30
C GLY A 85 10.63 3.84 -2.80
N VAL A 86 10.16 2.93 -1.93
CA VAL A 86 10.44 2.97 -0.50
C VAL A 86 11.92 2.66 -0.17
N PRO A 87 12.46 3.18 0.95
CA PRO A 87 13.87 2.97 1.31
C PRO A 87 14.30 1.51 1.40
N SER A 88 13.47 0.62 1.96
CA SER A 88 13.75 -0.83 2.05
C SER A 88 14.01 -1.48 0.68
N GLU A 89 13.41 -0.98 -0.40
CA GLU A 89 13.69 -1.47 -1.77
C GLU A 89 15.13 -1.22 -2.17
N LYS A 90 15.63 0.00 -1.95
CA LYS A 90 16.97 0.41 -2.38
C LYS A 90 18.06 -0.38 -1.65
N ASN A 91 17.82 -0.67 -0.38
CA ASN A 91 18.82 -1.25 0.49
C ASN A 91 18.99 -2.76 0.30
N THR A 92 17.89 -3.49 0.08
CA THR A 92 17.91 -4.96 0.11
C THR A 92 17.20 -5.62 -1.07
N ILE A 93 16.01 -5.15 -1.47
CA ILE A 93 15.17 -5.85 -2.46
C ILE A 93 15.73 -5.68 -3.88
N LEU A 94 15.87 -4.44 -4.35
CA LEU A 94 16.32 -4.16 -5.71
C LEU A 94 17.73 -4.70 -6.03
N PRO A 95 18.72 -4.64 -5.12
CA PRO A 95 20.02 -5.25 -5.35
C PRO A 95 19.98 -6.77 -5.52
N SER A 96 19.02 -7.47 -4.90
CA SER A 96 18.91 -8.92 -4.96
C SER A 96 18.31 -9.45 -6.27
N ILE A 97 17.54 -8.64 -7.00
CA ILE A 97 16.90 -9.04 -8.26
C ILE A 97 17.97 -9.05 -9.37
N LYS A 98 18.26 -10.24 -9.91
CA LYS A 98 19.25 -10.42 -10.99
C LYS A 98 18.72 -9.91 -12.34
N ASP A 99 17.49 -10.30 -12.67
CA ASP A 99 16.80 -9.91 -13.90
C ASP A 99 16.07 -8.56 -13.68
N LYS A 100 16.72 -7.49 -14.12
CA LYS A 100 16.17 -6.14 -13.96
C LYS A 100 14.96 -5.85 -14.84
N GLU A 101 14.70 -6.64 -15.87
CA GLU A 101 13.54 -6.49 -16.75
C GLU A 101 12.23 -6.87 -16.03
N LYS A 102 12.31 -7.65 -14.94
CA LYS A 102 11.16 -7.95 -14.08
C LYS A 102 10.72 -6.77 -13.21
N ILE A 103 11.53 -5.74 -13.06
CA ILE A 103 11.24 -4.60 -12.17
C ILE A 103 10.38 -3.59 -12.92
N VAL A 104 9.20 -3.32 -12.38
CA VAL A 104 8.29 -2.29 -12.88
C VAL A 104 8.16 -1.18 -11.84
N PRO A 105 8.84 -0.03 -12.01
CA PRO A 105 8.82 1.06 -11.04
C PRO A 105 7.54 1.89 -11.15
N LEU A 106 6.54 1.59 -10.32
CA LEU A 106 5.24 2.27 -10.32
C LEU A 106 5.35 3.75 -9.92
N HIS A 107 6.22 4.06 -8.96
CA HIS A 107 6.48 5.45 -8.55
C HIS A 107 7.02 6.30 -9.69
N THR A 108 7.91 5.75 -10.51
CA THR A 108 8.46 6.45 -11.69
C THR A 108 7.35 6.75 -12.70
N ALA A 109 6.50 5.76 -13.01
CA ALA A 109 5.36 5.97 -13.91
C ALA A 109 4.42 7.06 -13.40
N ALA A 110 4.15 7.11 -12.11
CA ALA A 110 3.32 8.17 -11.51
C ALA A 110 4.03 9.54 -11.55
N GLN A 111 5.35 9.60 -11.37
CA GLN A 111 6.14 10.84 -11.42
C GLN A 111 6.29 11.41 -12.83
N GLU A 112 6.14 10.61 -13.87
CA GLU A 112 6.07 11.09 -15.26
C GLU A 112 4.79 11.93 -15.52
N VAL A 113 3.72 11.72 -14.76
CA VAL A 113 2.44 12.41 -14.89
C VAL A 113 2.29 13.53 -13.87
N TYR A 114 2.70 13.28 -12.62
CA TYR A 114 2.59 14.21 -11.50
C TYR A 114 3.96 14.40 -10.83
N PRO A 115 4.39 15.65 -10.57
CA PRO A 115 5.67 15.88 -9.89
C PRO A 115 5.77 15.11 -8.56
N ALA A 116 6.98 14.68 -8.23
CA ALA A 116 7.25 14.08 -6.93
C ALA A 116 7.11 15.13 -5.81
N VAL A 117 6.52 14.71 -4.70
CA VAL A 117 6.53 15.51 -3.46
C VAL A 117 7.88 15.34 -2.77
N THR A 118 8.38 16.42 -2.17
CA THR A 118 9.63 16.42 -1.40
C THR A 118 9.36 16.84 0.03
N ILE A 119 10.08 16.23 0.96
CA ILE A 119 10.14 16.63 2.38
C ILE A 119 11.59 17.04 2.64
N GLY A 120 11.79 18.34 2.86
CA GLY A 120 13.14 18.91 2.85
C GLY A 120 13.80 18.72 1.47
N ASN A 121 14.95 18.02 1.42
CA ASN A 121 15.69 17.75 0.20
C ASN A 121 15.50 16.32 -0.36
N GLU A 122 14.65 15.52 0.27
CA GLU A 122 14.43 14.13 -0.11
C GLU A 122 13.04 13.92 -0.74
N HIS A 123 12.91 12.95 -1.63
CA HIS A 123 11.62 12.57 -2.16
C HIS A 123 10.80 11.85 -1.08
N ASP A 124 9.55 12.28 -0.89
CA ASP A 124 8.58 11.57 -0.07
C ASP A 124 8.30 10.19 -0.69
N PRO A 125 8.58 9.08 0.00
CA PRO A 125 8.32 7.74 -0.55
C PRO A 125 6.83 7.34 -0.51
N HIS A 126 5.96 8.08 0.21
CA HIS A 126 4.58 7.67 0.52
C HIS A 126 3.58 7.97 -0.60
N ILE A 127 4.01 7.77 -1.86
CA ILE A 127 3.27 8.11 -3.09
C ILE A 127 1.92 7.38 -3.22
N TRP A 128 1.76 6.22 -2.59
CA TRP A 128 0.49 5.47 -2.59
C TRP A 128 -0.64 6.17 -1.83
N LEU A 129 -0.34 7.17 -0.99
CA LEU A 129 -1.36 7.97 -0.29
C LEU A 129 -1.99 9.06 -1.19
N SER A 130 -1.74 9.01 -2.49
CA SER A 130 -2.34 9.87 -3.51
C SER A 130 -3.23 9.07 -4.45
N PRO A 131 -4.56 9.11 -4.33
CA PRO A 131 -5.46 8.37 -5.23
C PRO A 131 -5.23 8.65 -6.71
N LYS A 132 -4.96 9.90 -7.10
CA LYS A 132 -4.69 10.25 -8.51
C LYS A 132 -3.40 9.63 -9.05
N ARG A 133 -2.37 9.45 -8.21
CA ARG A 133 -1.13 8.78 -8.58
C ARG A 133 -1.31 7.25 -8.63
N VAL A 134 -2.14 6.71 -7.74
CA VAL A 134 -2.50 5.28 -7.77
C VAL A 134 -3.25 4.92 -9.05
N ILE A 135 -4.06 5.81 -9.61
CA ILE A 135 -4.69 5.60 -10.93
C ILE A 135 -3.62 5.31 -12.00
N VAL A 136 -2.57 6.10 -12.06
CA VAL A 136 -1.46 5.88 -13.02
C VAL A 136 -0.74 4.55 -12.75
N MET A 137 -0.54 4.22 -11.48
CA MET A 137 0.08 2.94 -11.10
C MET A 137 -0.77 1.74 -11.52
N VAL A 138 -2.09 1.81 -11.34
CA VAL A 138 -3.04 0.75 -11.72
C VAL A 138 -3.04 0.54 -13.24
N GLN A 139 -3.00 1.61 -14.02
CA GLN A 139 -2.86 1.53 -15.47
C GLN A 139 -1.53 0.88 -15.88
N LYS A 140 -0.42 1.27 -15.24
CA LYS A 140 0.90 0.67 -15.46
C LYS A 140 0.94 -0.82 -15.12
N ILE A 141 0.25 -1.24 -14.05
CA ILE A 141 0.09 -2.66 -13.67
C ILE A 141 -0.63 -3.41 -14.80
N ALA A 142 -1.76 -2.88 -15.29
CA ALA A 142 -2.53 -3.52 -16.36
C ALA A 142 -1.73 -3.65 -17.66
N ASP A 143 -0.96 -2.64 -18.04
CA ASP A 143 -0.09 -2.70 -19.21
C ASP A 143 1.01 -3.75 -19.05
N SER A 144 1.67 -3.79 -17.87
CA SER A 144 2.74 -4.74 -17.60
C SER A 144 2.24 -6.19 -17.58
N LEU A 145 1.10 -6.45 -16.95
CA LEU A 145 0.45 -7.76 -16.95
C LEU A 145 -0.02 -8.16 -18.36
N SER A 146 -0.47 -7.19 -19.17
CA SER A 146 -0.87 -7.45 -20.56
C SER A 146 0.30 -7.86 -21.45
N ILE A 147 1.52 -7.40 -21.15
CA ILE A 147 2.73 -7.81 -21.87
C ILE A 147 3.08 -9.27 -21.59
N ILE A 148 3.04 -9.69 -20.32
CA ILE A 148 3.40 -11.07 -19.92
C ILE A 148 2.26 -12.08 -20.14
N ASN A 149 1.01 -11.61 -20.28
CA ASN A 149 -0.16 -12.45 -20.58
C ASN A 149 -1.12 -11.75 -21.56
N PRO A 150 -0.76 -11.68 -22.86
CA PRO A 150 -1.53 -10.96 -23.88
C PRO A 150 -2.98 -11.47 -24.06
N GLU A 151 -3.22 -12.74 -23.77
CA GLU A 151 -4.56 -13.35 -23.89
C GLU A 151 -5.56 -12.76 -22.88
N LYS A 152 -5.07 -12.17 -21.79
CA LYS A 152 -5.87 -11.57 -20.74
C LYS A 152 -5.88 -10.03 -20.76
N ALA A 153 -5.21 -9.41 -21.72
CA ALA A 153 -5.01 -7.97 -21.79
C ALA A 153 -6.33 -7.17 -21.72
N GLU A 154 -7.38 -7.62 -22.41
CA GLU A 154 -8.68 -6.95 -22.37
C GLU A 154 -9.32 -6.99 -20.97
N LYS A 155 -9.22 -8.14 -20.28
CA LYS A 155 -9.69 -8.30 -18.92
C LYS A 155 -8.94 -7.38 -17.96
N TYR A 156 -7.61 -7.32 -18.06
CA TYR A 156 -6.78 -6.48 -17.20
C TYR A 156 -7.10 -5.00 -17.38
N ARG A 157 -7.22 -4.52 -18.62
CA ARG A 157 -7.60 -3.13 -18.90
C ARG A 157 -8.99 -2.80 -18.34
N LYS A 158 -9.98 -3.65 -18.60
CA LYS A 158 -11.34 -3.45 -18.07
C LYS A 158 -11.37 -3.39 -16.54
N ASN A 159 -10.63 -4.28 -15.88
CA ASN A 159 -10.55 -4.29 -14.43
C ASN A 159 -9.84 -3.02 -13.90
N ALA A 160 -8.76 -2.61 -14.54
CA ALA A 160 -8.05 -1.38 -14.22
C ALA A 160 -8.96 -0.16 -14.36
N ASP A 161 -9.70 -0.04 -15.49
CA ASP A 161 -10.65 1.05 -15.72
C ASP A 161 -11.70 1.13 -14.61
N ASN A 162 -12.30 -0.01 -14.23
CA ASN A 162 -13.28 -0.07 -13.14
C ASN A 162 -12.70 0.40 -11.80
N TYR A 163 -11.45 0.03 -11.51
CA TYR A 163 -10.81 0.44 -10.26
C TYR A 163 -10.36 1.90 -10.30
N CYS A 164 -9.88 2.39 -11.44
CA CYS A 164 -9.58 3.81 -11.67
C CYS A 164 -10.82 4.70 -11.49
N ASP A 165 -11.99 4.25 -11.96
CA ASP A 165 -13.26 4.95 -11.71
C ASP A 165 -13.60 5.06 -10.22
N ALA A 166 -13.35 3.99 -9.46
CA ALA A 166 -13.55 3.99 -8.01
C ALA A 166 -12.55 4.92 -7.29
N LEU A 167 -11.28 4.92 -7.72
CA LEU A 167 -10.25 5.83 -7.22
C LEU A 167 -10.55 7.30 -7.55
N SER A 168 -11.06 7.58 -8.74
CA SER A 168 -11.47 8.93 -9.15
C SER A 168 -12.63 9.47 -8.31
N LYS A 169 -13.58 8.60 -7.96
CA LYS A 169 -14.66 8.96 -7.03
C LYS A 169 -14.12 9.25 -5.63
N LEU A 170 -13.20 8.42 -5.15
CA LEU A 170 -12.51 8.64 -3.87
C LEU A 170 -11.78 9.98 -3.85
N ASP A 171 -11.03 10.31 -4.90
CA ASP A 171 -10.31 11.59 -5.01
C ASP A 171 -11.25 12.79 -4.96
N ALA A 172 -12.40 12.71 -5.64
CA ALA A 172 -13.44 13.73 -5.59
C ALA A 172 -14.07 13.84 -4.18
N GLU A 173 -14.38 12.74 -3.53
CA GLU A 173 -14.90 12.69 -2.15
C GLU A 173 -13.94 13.36 -1.17
N ILE A 174 -12.63 13.08 -1.27
CA ILE A 174 -11.60 13.67 -0.41
C ILE A 174 -11.45 15.18 -0.70
N THR A 175 -11.48 15.55 -1.98
CA THR A 175 -11.44 16.96 -2.39
C THR A 175 -12.59 17.75 -1.76
N ASP A 176 -13.81 17.24 -1.83
CA ASP A 176 -14.99 17.89 -1.26
C ASP A 176 -14.95 17.92 0.27
N LEU A 177 -14.41 16.86 0.90
CA LEU A 177 -14.25 16.78 2.35
C LEU A 177 -13.39 17.93 2.89
N PHE A 178 -12.27 18.24 2.25
CA PHE A 178 -11.36 19.29 2.69
C PHE A 178 -11.75 20.70 2.22
N LYS A 179 -12.59 20.82 1.19
CA LYS A 179 -12.97 22.11 0.60
C LYS A 179 -13.68 23.05 1.58
N SER A 180 -14.43 22.48 2.53
CA SER A 180 -15.17 23.25 3.53
C SER A 180 -14.32 23.70 4.74
N LYS A 181 -13.09 23.21 4.87
CA LYS A 181 -12.23 23.48 6.02
C LYS A 181 -11.53 24.83 5.92
N GLN A 182 -11.66 25.65 6.96
CA GLN A 182 -10.98 26.95 7.04
C GLN A 182 -9.54 26.80 7.54
N ASN A 183 -9.33 26.01 8.60
CA ASN A 183 -7.99 25.63 9.05
C ASN A 183 -7.61 24.30 8.39
N ARG A 184 -6.69 24.36 7.43
CA ARG A 184 -6.26 23.22 6.60
C ARG A 184 -4.88 22.71 7.04
N LYS A 185 -4.64 22.69 8.36
CA LYS A 185 -3.37 22.33 8.95
C LYS A 185 -3.53 21.12 9.84
N PHE A 186 -2.55 20.24 9.82
CA PHE A 186 -2.53 19.06 10.68
C PHE A 186 -1.10 18.75 11.12
N MET A 187 -0.98 18.00 12.21
CA MET A 187 0.31 17.62 12.78
C MET A 187 0.43 16.11 12.82
N VAL A 188 1.59 15.62 12.41
CA VAL A 188 1.93 14.20 12.36
C VAL A 188 3.20 13.94 13.14
N PHE A 189 3.39 12.75 13.65
CA PHE A 189 4.66 12.34 14.21
C PHE A 189 5.70 12.17 13.11
N HIS A 190 5.51 11.19 12.22
CA HIS A 190 6.34 10.93 11.05
C HIS A 190 5.72 11.57 9.78
N PRO A 191 6.51 12.19 8.88
CA PRO A 191 6.01 12.97 7.73
C PRO A 191 5.51 12.10 6.56
N ALA A 192 4.62 11.13 6.80
CA ALA A 192 4.15 10.20 5.78
C ALA A 192 3.04 10.75 4.86
N PHE A 193 2.41 11.86 5.21
CA PHE A 193 1.18 12.32 4.54
C PHE A 193 1.41 13.52 3.60
N GLY A 194 2.64 13.67 3.09
CA GLY A 194 3.02 14.77 2.21
C GLY A 194 2.21 14.81 0.91
N TYR A 195 1.94 13.65 0.32
CA TYR A 195 1.11 13.56 -0.89
C TYR A 195 -0.35 13.95 -0.65
N ILE A 196 -0.92 13.63 0.51
CA ILE A 196 -2.26 14.12 0.88
C ILE A 196 -2.23 15.64 1.07
N ALA A 197 -1.22 16.16 1.74
CA ALA A 197 -1.08 17.60 1.95
C ALA A 197 -0.99 18.35 0.61
N GLU A 198 -0.15 17.89 -0.30
CA GLU A 198 0.02 18.50 -1.64
C GLU A 198 -1.25 18.41 -2.47
N ASP A 199 -1.84 17.20 -2.59
CA ASP A 199 -2.97 16.96 -3.49
C ASP A 199 -4.23 17.73 -3.10
N TYR A 200 -4.43 17.92 -1.80
CA TYR A 200 -5.63 18.58 -1.28
C TYR A 200 -5.34 19.95 -0.67
N SER A 201 -4.17 20.54 -0.93
CA SER A 201 -3.74 21.87 -0.46
C SER A 201 -3.86 22.03 1.06
N LEU A 202 -3.36 21.07 1.81
CA LEU A 202 -3.24 21.09 3.25
C LEU A 202 -1.82 21.46 3.67
N THR A 203 -1.64 21.86 4.92
CA THR A 203 -0.31 22.08 5.50
C THR A 203 -0.04 21.02 6.55
N MET A 204 0.98 20.20 6.30
CA MET A 204 1.47 19.17 7.23
C MET A 204 2.61 19.72 8.07
N TYR A 205 2.54 19.55 9.38
CA TYR A 205 3.64 19.74 10.31
C TYR A 205 4.07 18.40 10.86
N ALA A 206 5.35 18.10 10.87
CA ALA A 206 5.90 16.84 11.36
C ALA A 206 6.76 17.06 12.61
N LEU A 207 6.66 16.14 13.57
CA LEU A 207 7.50 16.13 14.75
C LEU A 207 8.90 15.57 14.45
N GLU A 208 8.99 14.56 13.58
CA GLU A 208 10.27 14.05 13.11
C GLU A 208 10.86 14.97 12.03
N GLU A 209 12.18 15.15 12.08
CA GLU A 209 12.94 15.83 11.05
C GLU A 209 13.77 14.81 10.25
N HIS A 210 13.53 14.74 8.92
CA HIS A 210 14.30 13.87 8.02
C HIS A 210 14.34 12.39 8.46
N GLY A 211 13.21 11.86 8.99
CA GLY A 211 13.12 10.48 9.47
C GLY A 211 13.95 10.18 10.72
N LYS A 212 14.34 11.23 11.47
CA LYS A 212 15.06 11.10 12.75
C LYS A 212 14.23 11.68 13.88
N GLU A 213 14.45 11.15 15.08
CA GLU A 213 13.87 11.74 16.29
C GLU A 213 14.21 13.22 16.39
N ALA A 214 13.19 14.03 16.64
CA ALA A 214 13.33 15.47 16.83
C ALA A 214 14.17 15.79 18.07
N ASP A 215 14.99 16.81 17.99
CA ASP A 215 15.66 17.33 19.17
C ASP A 215 14.68 18.14 20.06
N ALA A 216 15.08 18.41 21.29
CA ALA A 216 14.25 19.13 22.27
C ALA A 216 13.87 20.54 21.81
N LYS A 217 14.70 21.18 20.98
CA LYS A 217 14.44 22.52 20.45
C LYS A 217 13.31 22.45 19.42
N HIS A 218 13.38 21.53 18.48
CA HIS A 218 12.34 21.35 17.48
C HIS A 218 11.00 20.97 18.10
N LEU A 219 10.99 20.06 19.11
CA LEU A 219 9.76 19.72 19.84
C LEU A 219 9.16 20.96 20.55
N SER A 220 9.97 21.84 21.13
CA SER A 220 9.49 23.09 21.72
C SER A 220 8.90 24.03 20.66
N GLU A 221 9.54 24.15 19.50
CA GLU A 221 9.04 24.97 18.38
C GLU A 221 7.70 24.41 17.85
N MET A 222 7.56 23.09 17.77
CA MET A 222 6.31 22.43 17.36
C MET A 222 5.21 22.58 18.41
N THR A 223 5.54 22.58 19.71
CA THR A 223 4.60 22.86 20.79
C THR A 223 4.03 24.27 20.69
N ASP A 224 4.89 25.27 20.47
CA ASP A 224 4.46 26.65 20.29
C ASP A 224 3.63 26.83 19.02
N LEU A 225 4.02 26.15 17.94
CA LEU A 225 3.30 26.15 16.68
C LEU A 225 1.90 25.52 16.83
N ALA A 226 1.80 24.36 17.49
CA ALA A 226 0.52 23.69 17.75
C ALA A 226 -0.45 24.61 18.51
N LYS A 227 0.03 25.29 19.56
CA LYS A 227 -0.75 26.26 20.33
C LYS A 227 -1.18 27.47 19.49
N LYS A 228 -0.27 28.03 18.68
CA LYS A 228 -0.55 29.15 17.80
C LYS A 228 -1.60 28.83 16.73
N GLU A 229 -1.52 27.65 16.14
CA GLU A 229 -2.40 27.19 15.05
C GLU A 229 -3.64 26.45 15.55
N ASP A 230 -3.83 26.38 16.88
CA ASP A 230 -4.95 25.69 17.55
C ASP A 230 -5.07 24.20 17.13
N ILE A 231 -3.92 23.53 16.96
CA ILE A 231 -3.82 22.10 16.66
C ILE A 231 -3.79 21.33 17.97
N THR A 232 -4.75 20.42 18.14
CA THR A 232 -4.91 19.59 19.34
C THR A 232 -4.86 18.10 19.04
N THR A 233 -4.58 17.71 17.80
CA THR A 233 -4.46 16.32 17.40
C THR A 233 -3.15 16.07 16.72
N VAL A 234 -2.42 15.04 17.17
CA VAL A 234 -1.20 14.54 16.55
C VAL A 234 -1.48 13.16 15.98
N PHE A 235 -1.22 12.97 14.70
CA PHE A 235 -1.39 11.68 14.05
C PHE A 235 -0.07 10.91 14.01
N TYR A 236 -0.14 9.58 14.19
CA TYR A 236 0.99 8.69 14.08
C TYR A 236 0.63 7.43 13.30
N GLN A 237 1.63 6.74 12.77
CA GLN A 237 1.43 5.54 11.96
C GLN A 237 1.32 4.28 12.83
N ALA A 238 0.50 3.32 12.41
CA ALA A 238 0.33 2.02 13.08
C ALA A 238 1.63 1.20 13.17
N GLU A 239 2.58 1.44 12.24
CA GLU A 239 3.89 0.77 12.19
C GLU A 239 4.91 1.35 13.20
N THR A 240 4.55 2.43 13.90
CA THR A 240 5.43 3.12 14.86
C THR A 240 4.91 3.03 16.28
N SER A 241 5.79 3.24 17.27
CA SER A 241 5.35 3.34 18.66
C SER A 241 4.65 4.68 18.91
N GLY A 242 3.37 4.67 19.29
CA GLY A 242 2.59 5.88 19.58
C GLY A 242 3.05 6.67 20.80
N ARG A 243 3.94 6.13 21.66
CA ARG A 243 4.30 6.76 22.96
C ARG A 243 4.83 8.19 22.86
N GLN A 244 5.64 8.48 21.85
CA GLN A 244 6.19 9.84 21.68
C GLN A 244 5.12 10.79 21.17
N ALA A 245 4.24 10.35 20.27
CA ALA A 245 3.10 11.11 19.80
C ALA A 245 2.09 11.38 20.94
N GLU A 246 1.85 10.41 21.81
CA GLU A 246 1.00 10.54 22.99
C GLU A 246 1.57 11.56 23.98
N ALA A 247 2.88 11.47 24.31
CA ALA A 247 3.55 12.39 25.21
C ALA A 247 3.51 13.84 24.68
N PHE A 248 3.75 14.02 23.38
CA PHE A 248 3.64 15.35 22.77
C PHE A 248 2.19 15.86 22.76
N ALA A 249 1.22 15.00 22.48
CA ALA A 249 -0.18 15.37 22.50
C ALA A 249 -0.65 15.80 23.90
N GLU A 250 -0.17 15.15 24.97
CA GLU A 250 -0.41 15.57 26.35
C GLU A 250 0.17 16.97 26.65
N GLU A 251 1.36 17.28 26.15
CA GLU A 251 2.02 18.59 26.33
C GLU A 251 1.24 19.73 25.68
N ILE A 252 0.62 19.48 24.52
CA ILE A 252 -0.22 20.49 23.84
C ILE A 252 -1.69 20.48 24.36
N GLY A 253 -2.03 19.62 25.34
CA GLY A 253 -3.38 19.47 25.88
C GLY A 253 -4.36 18.85 24.88
N GLY A 254 -3.86 17.99 24.00
CA GLY A 254 -4.59 17.36 22.91
C GLY A 254 -4.66 15.83 23.01
N LYS A 255 -4.74 15.18 21.85
CA LYS A 255 -4.78 13.71 21.73
C LYS A 255 -3.91 13.21 20.58
N ALA A 256 -3.37 11.99 20.72
CA ALA A 256 -2.76 11.25 19.62
C ALA A 256 -3.80 10.34 18.94
N VAL A 257 -3.71 10.22 17.62
CA VAL A 257 -4.61 9.39 16.81
C VAL A 257 -3.78 8.54 15.86
N GLU A 258 -3.98 7.24 15.93
CA GLU A 258 -3.34 6.28 15.03
C GLU A 258 -3.97 6.30 13.65
N LEU A 259 -3.14 6.27 12.61
CA LEU A 259 -3.52 6.09 11.21
C LEU A 259 -2.75 4.89 10.63
N ASN A 260 -3.40 4.12 9.76
CA ASN A 260 -2.76 2.99 9.10
C ASN A 260 -2.57 3.27 7.60
N PRO A 261 -1.40 3.75 7.16
CA PRO A 261 -1.14 4.03 5.74
C PRO A 261 -0.95 2.77 4.89
N LEU A 262 -0.73 1.60 5.51
CA LEU A 262 -0.42 0.33 4.82
C LEU A 262 -1.58 -0.69 4.84
N SER A 263 -2.82 -0.25 5.07
CA SER A 263 -3.99 -1.13 5.04
C SER A 263 -4.25 -1.74 3.66
N PRO A 264 -4.65 -3.04 3.58
CA PRO A 264 -5.05 -3.67 2.32
C PRO A 264 -6.36 -3.10 1.76
N ASP A 265 -7.28 -2.65 2.59
CA ASP A 265 -8.56 -2.08 2.15
C ASP A 265 -8.38 -0.62 1.72
N TYR A 266 -7.62 -0.39 0.65
CA TYR A 266 -7.12 0.91 0.25
C TYR A 266 -8.19 2.02 0.23
N ILE A 267 -9.31 1.82 -0.49
CA ILE A 267 -10.35 2.86 -0.67
C ILE A 267 -11.01 3.21 0.66
N GLU A 268 -11.45 2.21 1.42
CA GLU A 268 -12.12 2.44 2.71
C GLU A 268 -11.15 3.03 3.73
N ASN A 269 -9.90 2.58 3.71
CA ASN A 269 -8.87 3.12 4.57
C ASN A 269 -8.56 4.60 4.26
N MET A 270 -8.44 4.97 2.99
CA MET A 270 -8.23 6.35 2.59
C MET A 270 -9.40 7.26 3.01
N ARG A 271 -10.64 6.77 2.94
CA ARG A 271 -11.81 7.47 3.49
C ARG A 271 -11.69 7.67 5.00
N ALA A 272 -11.37 6.61 5.74
CA ALA A 272 -11.23 6.68 7.20
C ALA A 272 -10.10 7.62 7.62
N LEU A 273 -8.94 7.52 6.97
CA LEU A 273 -7.76 8.32 7.22
C LEU A 273 -8.02 9.82 6.95
N THR A 274 -8.56 10.14 5.77
CA THR A 274 -8.84 11.54 5.40
C THR A 274 -9.97 12.14 6.22
N LYS A 275 -10.96 11.34 6.63
CA LYS A 275 -12.00 11.74 7.58
C LYS A 275 -11.39 12.08 8.93
N ALA A 276 -10.49 11.25 9.49
CA ALA A 276 -9.81 11.53 10.75
C ALA A 276 -9.00 12.84 10.69
N LEU A 277 -8.24 13.06 9.58
CA LEU A 277 -7.55 14.33 9.34
C LEU A 277 -8.53 15.51 9.31
N SER A 278 -9.63 15.38 8.58
CA SER A 278 -10.65 16.42 8.46
C SER A 278 -11.34 16.75 9.79
N GLU A 279 -11.64 15.76 10.61
CA GLU A 279 -12.28 15.94 11.94
C GLU A 279 -11.36 16.70 12.92
N ALA A 280 -10.05 16.62 12.75
CA ALA A 280 -9.09 17.39 13.54
C ALA A 280 -8.92 18.84 13.04
N MET A 281 -9.39 19.15 11.85
CA MET A 281 -9.36 20.49 11.24
C MET A 281 -10.65 21.25 11.54
N LYS A 282 -10.57 22.55 11.79
CA LYS A 282 -11.70 23.43 12.10
C LYS A 282 -12.29 24.08 10.85
#